data_fe59a9ac4516c144c44e3ad8d74b29c2
#
_entry.id   fe59a9ac4516c144c44e3ad8d74b29c2
#
_cell.length_a   1.000
_cell.length_b   1.000
_cell.length_c   1.000
_cell.angle_alpha   90.00
_cell.angle_beta   90.00
_cell.angle_gamma   90.00
#
_symmetry.space_group_name_H-M   'P 1'
#
loop_
_entity.id
_entity.type
_entity.pdbx_description
1 polymer ?
#
loop_
_entity_poly.entity_id
_entity_poly.type
_entity_poly.pdbx_seq_one_letter_code
_entity_poly.pdbx_strand_id
1 'polypeptide(L)'
;ICTHCSNGCKTTLGVRNGEIMRANNRDRSGINGEFLCVKGRYAFDFNEHPDRLTAPLVRADGELKPVSWAIAIATVAKRFSELGAKNGKFAVIGSNHTTNEENYLLQKFARQVLRTSNIDHHRTGDVATLLDALQGRTNALAAVADVYNAKAALIIDSDLAQEQPLLAFQLRANWRHHKACVYAVTPGPVREDNYAASVRAEWGHEFEALDSIRERLGKEPELVILFGDAIKGDAIRRLVAFGDSLSIPVKYVCLVDYSNSRGASDMGLLPGLLPGYRSVRESGLEPGLNYDEILAADDLDALWVVGANPFSRINFSAARAFVVAQDLFLTETARRADVVLPAASAYEKNGTVTNVCGEVQKLSRGPKTMGAKSDLEIIGLLAKEMREDLGPLKPEAVFQEIRRSVPGYDVPFAVVETGGAVQTAPANGRVAIEDKPELVRSARNTLFTSGTLGRFSNMLNSVIENPGELYRDPKKQPLMRPGSVQLETSRHDK
;
A
#
# COMPACT_ATOMS: atom_id res chain seq x y z
N ILE A 1 13.90 1.40 -0.90
CA ILE A 1 12.92 1.10 0.13
C ILE A 1 12.46 -0.34 -0.03
N CYS A 2 12.21 -1.04 1.10
CA CYS A 2 11.64 -2.37 1.13
C CYS A 2 10.22 -2.38 0.55
N THR A 3 9.90 -3.36 -0.30
CA THR A 3 8.63 -3.41 -1.05
C THR A 3 7.52 -4.21 -0.35
N HIS A 4 7.77 -4.79 0.84
CA HIS A 4 6.86 -5.78 1.43
C HIS A 4 5.75 -5.20 2.29
N CYS A 5 6.00 -4.13 3.03
CA CYS A 5 5.00 -3.48 3.88
C CYS A 5 5.19 -1.97 3.93
N SER A 6 4.26 -1.27 4.52
CA SER A 6 4.19 0.19 4.54
C SER A 6 5.18 0.89 5.47
N ASN A 7 6.00 0.17 6.20
CA ASN A 7 6.93 0.80 7.16
C ASN A 7 7.98 1.71 6.50
N GLY A 8 8.29 1.52 5.21
CA GLY A 8 9.25 2.36 4.53
C GLY A 8 10.71 2.10 4.91
N CYS A 9 11.07 0.89 5.35
CA CYS A 9 12.45 0.55 5.68
C CYS A 9 13.38 0.77 4.49
N LYS A 10 14.43 1.58 4.70
CA LYS A 10 15.52 1.69 3.72
C LYS A 10 16.29 0.39 3.64
N THR A 11 16.60 -0.05 2.42
CA THR A 11 17.43 -1.21 2.14
C THR A 11 18.58 -0.82 1.21
N THR A 12 19.80 -1.22 1.57
CA THR A 12 20.97 -1.16 0.70
C THR A 12 21.12 -2.53 0.05
N LEU A 13 20.92 -2.58 -1.27
CA LEU A 13 21.01 -3.81 -2.04
C LEU A 13 22.46 -4.05 -2.48
N GLY A 14 23.00 -5.22 -2.16
CA GLY A 14 24.24 -5.70 -2.75
C GLY A 14 23.94 -6.42 -4.05
N VAL A 15 24.24 -5.77 -5.18
CA VAL A 15 23.98 -6.32 -6.52
C VAL A 15 25.28 -6.82 -7.16
N ARG A 16 25.26 -8.01 -7.75
CA ARG A 16 26.35 -8.59 -8.53
C ARG A 16 25.81 -9.21 -9.81
N ASN A 17 26.39 -8.86 -10.94
CA ASN A 17 25.96 -9.34 -12.28
C ASN A 17 24.47 -9.08 -12.59
N GLY A 18 23.86 -8.06 -11.98
CA GLY A 18 22.45 -7.73 -12.15
C GLY A 18 21.50 -8.41 -11.14
N GLU A 19 22.00 -9.30 -10.30
CA GLU A 19 21.21 -10.04 -9.29
C GLU A 19 21.40 -9.45 -7.88
N ILE A 20 20.36 -9.51 -7.06
CA ILE A 20 20.41 -9.07 -5.66
C ILE A 20 20.98 -10.19 -4.80
N MET A 21 22.20 -10.02 -4.32
CA MET A 21 22.89 -11.00 -3.47
C MET A 21 22.55 -10.83 -1.97
N ARG A 22 22.14 -9.65 -1.56
CA ARG A 22 21.80 -9.34 -0.17
C ARG A 22 21.06 -8.03 -0.04
N ALA A 23 20.27 -7.90 1.03
CA ALA A 23 19.68 -6.66 1.49
C ALA A 23 20.11 -6.37 2.95
N ASN A 24 20.58 -5.17 3.20
CA ASN A 24 20.91 -4.69 4.54
C ASN A 24 20.76 -3.16 4.64
N ASN A 25 21.05 -2.57 5.79
CA ASN A 25 21.14 -1.12 5.98
C ASN A 25 22.28 -0.78 6.95
N ARG A 26 23.51 -1.22 6.61
CA ARG A 26 24.69 -1.05 7.48
C ARG A 26 25.15 0.38 7.63
N ASP A 27 24.80 1.27 6.70
CA ASP A 27 25.09 2.70 6.78
C ASP A 27 24.20 3.43 7.80
N ARG A 28 23.24 2.71 8.40
CA ARG A 28 22.29 3.20 9.42
C ARG A 28 21.49 4.42 9.00
N SER A 29 21.41 4.68 7.71
CA SER A 29 20.61 5.80 7.20
C SER A 29 19.12 5.44 7.07
N GLY A 30 18.29 6.46 6.85
CA GLY A 30 16.84 6.28 6.78
C GLY A 30 16.20 6.07 8.15
N ILE A 31 14.90 5.83 8.12
CA ILE A 31 14.04 5.78 9.32
C ILE A 31 14.21 4.53 10.18
N ASN A 32 14.86 3.50 9.65
CA ASN A 32 14.99 2.19 10.31
C ASN A 32 16.40 1.93 10.90
N GLY A 33 17.36 2.83 10.72
CA GLY A 33 18.73 2.55 11.14
C GLY A 33 19.21 1.20 10.57
N GLU A 34 19.78 0.33 11.39
CA GLU A 34 20.19 -1.03 10.98
C GLU A 34 19.05 -2.04 10.92
N PHE A 35 17.86 -1.70 11.43
CA PHE A 35 16.77 -2.65 11.55
C PHE A 35 16.22 -3.05 10.16
N LEU A 36 16.11 -4.35 9.94
CA LEU A 36 15.32 -4.97 8.89
C LEU A 36 14.68 -6.25 9.44
N CYS A 37 13.39 -6.41 9.23
CA CYS A 37 12.72 -7.67 9.53
C CYS A 37 13.11 -8.77 8.51
N VAL A 38 12.61 -9.98 8.70
CA VAL A 38 12.88 -11.12 7.81
C VAL A 38 12.53 -10.79 6.34
N LYS A 39 11.40 -10.13 6.09
CA LYS A 39 10.99 -9.75 4.73
C LYS A 39 12.01 -8.81 4.07
N GLY A 40 12.36 -7.71 4.74
CA GLY A 40 13.29 -6.73 4.18
C GLY A 40 14.72 -7.26 4.02
N ARG A 41 15.12 -8.26 4.81
CA ARG A 41 16.48 -8.82 4.79
C ARG A 41 16.64 -9.96 3.81
N TYR A 42 15.62 -10.78 3.60
CA TYR A 42 15.77 -12.04 2.88
C TYR A 42 14.77 -12.23 1.74
N ALA A 43 13.59 -11.62 1.79
CA ALA A 43 12.53 -11.86 0.82
C ALA A 43 12.65 -11.01 -0.46
N PHE A 44 13.85 -10.63 -0.84
CA PHE A 44 14.13 -10.01 -2.15
C PHE A 44 14.24 -11.03 -3.28
N ASP A 45 14.29 -12.31 -2.95
CA ASP A 45 14.46 -13.45 -3.87
C ASP A 45 13.32 -13.58 -4.89
N PHE A 46 12.13 -13.06 -4.61
CA PHE A 46 11.06 -12.96 -5.61
C PHE A 46 11.50 -12.19 -6.86
N ASN A 47 12.49 -11.29 -6.75
CA ASN A 47 12.93 -10.46 -7.86
C ASN A 47 13.60 -11.27 -8.98
N GLU A 48 14.35 -12.33 -8.62
CA GLU A 48 14.99 -13.24 -9.54
C GLU A 48 14.24 -14.58 -9.67
N HIS A 49 12.97 -14.67 -9.23
CA HIS A 49 12.19 -15.90 -9.33
C HIS A 49 12.02 -16.31 -10.80
N PRO A 50 12.19 -17.62 -11.15
CA PRO A 50 12.13 -18.08 -12.53
C PRO A 50 10.79 -17.81 -13.23
N ASP A 51 9.71 -17.71 -12.48
CA ASP A 51 8.37 -17.41 -13.02
C ASP A 51 8.13 -15.91 -13.27
N ARG A 52 9.15 -15.05 -13.12
CA ARG A 52 9.03 -13.62 -13.47
C ARG A 52 8.70 -13.47 -14.95
N LEU A 53 7.70 -12.64 -15.23
CA LEU A 53 7.36 -12.26 -16.59
C LEU A 53 8.48 -11.41 -17.20
N THR A 54 8.97 -11.83 -18.37
CA THR A 54 10.06 -11.16 -19.10
C THR A 54 9.63 -10.68 -20.49
N ALA A 55 8.51 -11.15 -21.01
CA ALA A 55 7.94 -10.74 -22.29
C ALA A 55 6.43 -10.51 -22.17
N PRO A 56 5.85 -9.53 -22.89
CA PRO A 56 4.40 -9.35 -22.94
C PRO A 56 3.72 -10.57 -23.54
N LEU A 57 2.50 -10.85 -23.09
CA LEU A 57 1.69 -11.95 -23.59
C LEU A 57 0.38 -11.38 -24.16
N VAL A 58 -0.09 -11.94 -25.27
CA VAL A 58 -1.39 -11.63 -25.87
C VAL A 58 -2.17 -12.92 -26.07
N ARG A 59 -3.45 -12.90 -25.73
CA ARG A 59 -4.32 -14.06 -25.90
C ARG A 59 -4.67 -14.26 -27.37
N ALA A 60 -4.32 -15.43 -27.90
CA ALA A 60 -4.67 -15.86 -29.26
C ALA A 60 -5.10 -17.34 -29.20
N ASP A 61 -6.23 -17.67 -29.80
CA ASP A 61 -6.80 -19.02 -29.81
C ASP A 61 -6.99 -19.63 -28.41
N GLY A 62 -7.36 -18.78 -27.45
CA GLY A 62 -7.57 -19.17 -26.05
C GLY A 62 -6.32 -19.23 -25.17
N GLU A 63 -5.12 -19.13 -25.76
CA GLU A 63 -3.84 -19.22 -25.05
C GLU A 63 -3.09 -17.89 -25.01
N LEU A 64 -2.34 -17.65 -23.93
CA LEU A 64 -1.42 -16.52 -23.82
C LEU A 64 -0.11 -16.83 -24.56
N LYS A 65 0.20 -16.07 -25.60
CA LYS A 65 1.41 -16.26 -26.43
C LYS A 65 2.35 -15.06 -26.27
N PRO A 66 3.66 -15.28 -26.13
CA PRO A 66 4.64 -14.20 -26.05
C PRO A 66 4.66 -13.36 -27.33
N VAL A 67 4.71 -12.03 -27.18
CA VAL A 67 4.80 -11.08 -28.27
C VAL A 67 5.82 -9.99 -27.97
N SER A 68 6.16 -9.17 -28.97
CA SER A 68 6.96 -7.97 -28.72
C SER A 68 6.17 -6.90 -27.98
N TRP A 69 6.89 -6.01 -27.29
CA TRP A 69 6.31 -4.83 -26.65
C TRP A 69 5.48 -3.98 -27.61
N ALA A 70 5.96 -3.78 -28.83
CA ALA A 70 5.23 -3.02 -29.85
C ALA A 70 3.86 -3.62 -30.16
N ILE A 71 3.80 -4.96 -30.34
CA ILE A 71 2.53 -5.66 -30.61
C ILE A 71 1.60 -5.56 -29.41
N ALA A 72 2.08 -5.79 -28.19
CA ALA A 72 1.25 -5.73 -27.00
C ALA A 72 0.66 -4.34 -26.76
N ILE A 73 1.49 -3.29 -26.84
CA ILE A 73 1.05 -1.89 -26.68
C ILE A 73 0.04 -1.50 -27.76
N ALA A 74 0.33 -1.81 -29.03
CA ALA A 74 -0.59 -1.53 -30.14
C ALA A 74 -1.94 -2.26 -29.98
N THR A 75 -1.93 -3.51 -29.47
CA THR A 75 -3.15 -4.29 -29.20
C THR A 75 -4.01 -3.59 -28.14
N VAL A 76 -3.42 -3.19 -27.02
CA VAL A 76 -4.14 -2.50 -25.94
C VAL A 76 -4.65 -1.14 -26.43
N ALA A 77 -3.77 -0.32 -27.02
CA ALA A 77 -4.10 1.03 -27.48
C ALA A 77 -5.23 1.01 -28.52
N LYS A 78 -5.16 0.10 -29.50
CA LYS A 78 -6.21 -0.09 -30.49
C LYS A 78 -7.54 -0.43 -29.82
N ARG A 79 -7.55 -1.41 -28.91
CA ARG A 79 -8.78 -1.84 -28.26
C ARG A 79 -9.38 -0.74 -27.37
N PHE A 80 -8.55 -0.04 -26.61
CA PHE A 80 -9.01 1.09 -25.80
C PHE A 80 -9.56 2.22 -26.66
N SER A 81 -8.94 2.54 -27.79
CA SER A 81 -9.45 3.57 -28.72
C SER A 81 -10.77 3.16 -29.36
N GLU A 82 -10.92 1.90 -29.78
CA GLU A 82 -12.17 1.37 -30.35
C GLU A 82 -13.33 1.42 -29.35
N LEU A 83 -13.06 1.07 -28.08
CA LEU A 83 -14.05 1.11 -27.00
C LEU A 83 -14.37 2.56 -26.63
N GLY A 84 -13.36 3.42 -26.50
CA GLY A 84 -13.55 4.85 -26.19
C GLY A 84 -14.41 5.56 -27.26
N ALA A 85 -14.21 5.24 -28.55
CA ALA A 85 -15.04 5.78 -29.64
C ALA A 85 -16.51 5.36 -29.55
N LYS A 86 -16.82 4.29 -28.84
CA LYS A 86 -18.17 3.78 -28.58
C LYS A 86 -18.71 4.15 -27.20
N ASN A 87 -18.05 5.03 -26.47
CA ASN A 87 -18.33 5.36 -25.06
C ASN A 87 -18.32 4.10 -24.16
N GLY A 88 -17.40 3.17 -24.40
CA GLY A 88 -17.26 1.94 -23.63
C GLY A 88 -17.00 2.22 -22.15
N LYS A 89 -17.46 1.33 -21.28
CA LYS A 89 -17.34 1.41 -19.84
C LYS A 89 -16.01 0.82 -19.39
N PHE A 90 -15.08 1.69 -19.00
CA PHE A 90 -13.75 1.31 -18.51
C PHE A 90 -13.70 1.25 -16.98
N ALA A 91 -12.86 0.36 -16.47
CA ALA A 91 -12.43 0.38 -15.07
C ALA A 91 -10.93 0.14 -14.96
N VAL A 92 -10.34 0.64 -13.87
CA VAL A 92 -8.92 0.51 -13.55
C VAL A 92 -8.76 0.09 -12.10
N ILE A 93 -7.98 -0.95 -11.84
CA ILE A 93 -7.55 -1.33 -10.49
C ILE A 93 -6.06 -1.05 -10.37
N GLY A 94 -5.70 -0.13 -9.48
CA GLY A 94 -4.32 0.27 -9.23
C GLY A 94 -3.64 -0.54 -8.13
N SER A 95 -2.39 -0.21 -7.86
CA SER A 95 -1.50 -0.97 -6.99
C SER A 95 -1.12 -0.24 -5.71
N ASN A 96 -0.92 -1.03 -4.66
CA ASN A 96 -0.28 -0.61 -3.41
C ASN A 96 1.25 -0.78 -3.43
N HIS A 97 1.83 -1.21 -4.56
CA HIS A 97 3.27 -1.49 -4.71
C HIS A 97 3.95 -0.60 -5.77
N THR A 98 3.17 0.13 -6.56
CA THR A 98 3.68 1.10 -7.53
C THR A 98 4.09 2.41 -6.86
N THR A 99 4.90 3.20 -7.52
CA THR A 99 5.39 4.49 -6.99
C THR A 99 4.28 5.55 -6.97
N ASN A 100 4.50 6.65 -6.25
CA ASN A 100 3.59 7.80 -6.26
C ASN A 100 3.40 8.33 -7.67
N GLU A 101 4.49 8.42 -8.44
CA GLU A 101 4.50 8.90 -9.82
C GLU A 101 3.68 8.00 -10.75
N GLU A 102 3.81 6.68 -10.59
CA GLU A 102 3.07 5.69 -11.36
C GLU A 102 1.57 5.73 -11.02
N ASN A 103 1.23 5.81 -9.75
CA ASN A 103 -0.16 5.94 -9.29
C ASN A 103 -0.79 7.26 -9.76
N TYR A 104 -0.03 8.36 -9.70
CA TYR A 104 -0.46 9.67 -10.18
C TYR A 104 -0.75 9.66 -11.69
N LEU A 105 0.15 9.06 -12.50
CA LEU A 105 -0.08 8.95 -13.93
C LEU A 105 -1.18 7.95 -14.29
N LEU A 106 -1.33 6.87 -13.54
CA LEU A 106 -2.40 5.89 -13.77
C LEU A 106 -3.78 6.53 -13.60
N GLN A 107 -4.01 7.27 -12.51
CA GLN A 107 -5.27 7.98 -12.32
C GLN A 107 -5.48 9.08 -13.36
N LYS A 108 -4.41 9.78 -13.77
CA LYS A 108 -4.46 10.80 -14.82
C LYS A 108 -4.88 10.18 -16.16
N PHE A 109 -4.28 9.04 -16.55
CA PHE A 109 -4.64 8.27 -17.73
C PHE A 109 -6.11 7.81 -17.67
N ALA A 110 -6.54 7.22 -16.55
CA ALA A 110 -7.92 6.75 -16.39
C ALA A 110 -8.92 7.88 -16.60
N ARG A 111 -8.70 9.04 -15.99
CA ARG A 111 -9.64 10.15 -16.02
C ARG A 111 -9.57 10.98 -17.30
N GLN A 112 -8.38 11.23 -17.83
CA GLN A 112 -8.21 12.10 -19.00
C GLN A 112 -8.33 11.33 -20.32
N VAL A 113 -7.75 10.12 -20.41
CA VAL A 113 -7.69 9.33 -21.64
C VAL A 113 -8.88 8.37 -21.73
N LEU A 114 -9.10 7.54 -20.70
CA LEU A 114 -10.21 6.59 -20.67
C LEU A 114 -11.54 7.23 -20.24
N ARG A 115 -11.51 8.47 -19.74
CA ARG A 115 -12.68 9.25 -19.29
C ARG A 115 -13.54 8.50 -18.27
N THR A 116 -12.87 7.80 -17.33
CA THR A 116 -13.54 7.03 -16.28
C THR A 116 -13.10 7.45 -14.90
N SER A 117 -14.03 7.45 -13.93
CA SER A 117 -13.75 7.50 -12.50
C SER A 117 -13.86 6.12 -11.84
N ASN A 118 -14.11 5.05 -12.61
CA ASN A 118 -14.08 3.68 -12.10
C ASN A 118 -12.62 3.27 -11.86
N ILE A 119 -12.00 3.84 -10.84
CA ILE A 119 -10.62 3.56 -10.44
C ILE A 119 -10.54 3.41 -8.93
N ASP A 120 -9.97 2.31 -8.47
CA ASP A 120 -9.78 2.03 -7.05
C ASP A 120 -8.57 1.13 -6.84
N HIS A 121 -8.23 0.85 -5.57
CA HIS A 121 -7.19 -0.07 -5.15
C HIS A 121 -7.63 -0.85 -3.91
N HIS A 122 -6.89 -1.87 -3.50
CA HIS A 122 -7.18 -2.59 -2.27
C HIS A 122 -6.85 -1.72 -1.04
N ARG A 123 -7.86 -1.15 -0.41
CA ARG A 123 -7.73 -0.25 0.75
C ARG A 123 -7.45 -1.07 2.01
N THR A 124 -6.36 -0.76 2.70
CA THR A 124 -5.92 -1.48 3.92
C THR A 124 -5.95 -0.63 5.17
N GLY A 125 -6.44 0.60 5.10
CA GLY A 125 -6.67 1.52 6.21
C GLY A 125 -7.44 2.75 5.73
N ASP A 126 -8.23 3.34 6.59
CA ASP A 126 -9.10 4.48 6.28
C ASP A 126 -8.40 5.81 6.58
N VAL A 127 -7.39 6.10 5.76
CA VAL A 127 -6.57 7.32 5.88
C VAL A 127 -7.40 8.57 5.59
N ALA A 128 -8.31 8.51 4.61
CA ALA A 128 -9.11 9.66 4.22
C ALA A 128 -9.97 10.17 5.40
N THR A 129 -10.65 9.27 6.11
CA THR A 129 -11.46 9.65 7.28
C THR A 129 -10.58 10.19 8.42
N LEU A 130 -9.36 9.63 8.63
CA LEU A 130 -8.45 10.19 9.62
C LEU A 130 -8.05 11.63 9.26
N LEU A 131 -7.67 11.88 8.02
CA LEU A 131 -7.27 13.23 7.58
C LEU A 131 -8.42 14.22 7.68
N ASP A 132 -9.65 13.80 7.39
CA ASP A 132 -10.85 14.60 7.59
C ASP A 132 -11.08 14.93 9.07
N ALA A 133 -11.03 13.93 9.95
CA ALA A 133 -11.21 14.12 11.39
C ALA A 133 -10.11 15.02 12.03
N LEU A 134 -8.95 15.12 11.38
CA LEU A 134 -7.82 15.95 11.82
C LEU A 134 -7.76 17.31 11.11
N GLN A 135 -8.76 17.70 10.33
CA GLN A 135 -8.76 19.00 9.65
C GLN A 135 -8.53 20.17 10.61
N GLY A 136 -7.71 21.13 10.16
CA GLY A 136 -7.36 22.32 10.95
C GLY A 136 -6.38 22.08 12.10
N ARG A 137 -5.95 20.83 12.32
CA ARG A 137 -4.96 20.50 13.34
C ARG A 137 -3.57 20.45 12.75
N THR A 138 -2.63 21.07 13.43
CA THR A 138 -1.21 20.98 13.11
C THR A 138 -0.56 19.87 13.95
N ASN A 139 0.42 19.17 13.38
CA ASN A 139 1.23 18.19 14.11
C ASN A 139 0.42 17.01 14.73
N ALA A 140 -0.69 16.62 14.10
CA ALA A 140 -1.57 15.55 14.60
C ALA A 140 -1.25 14.16 14.03
N LEU A 141 -0.41 14.07 13.00
CA LEU A 141 0.10 12.79 12.48
C LEU A 141 1.46 12.49 13.08
N ALA A 142 1.67 11.25 13.49
CA ALA A 142 2.97 10.80 13.99
C ALA A 142 3.88 10.35 12.84
N ALA A 143 5.13 10.82 12.83
CA ALA A 143 6.22 10.24 12.04
C ALA A 143 6.76 8.97 12.70
N VAL A 144 7.56 8.18 11.97
CA VAL A 144 8.24 7.02 12.57
C VAL A 144 9.11 7.42 13.76
N ALA A 145 9.75 8.58 13.68
CA ALA A 145 10.55 9.13 14.79
C ALA A 145 9.71 9.45 16.03
N ASP A 146 8.46 9.85 15.89
CA ASP A 146 7.57 10.11 17.03
C ASP A 146 7.29 8.82 17.81
N VAL A 147 7.12 7.69 17.13
CA VAL A 147 6.90 6.39 17.79
C VAL A 147 8.10 6.01 18.69
N TYR A 148 9.32 6.35 18.26
CA TYR A 148 10.53 6.13 19.07
C TYR A 148 10.69 7.12 20.23
N ASN A 149 10.18 8.35 20.12
CA ASN A 149 10.44 9.43 21.07
C ASN A 149 9.26 9.75 21.99
N ALA A 150 8.04 9.29 21.68
CA ALA A 150 6.84 9.56 22.49
C ALA A 150 6.98 9.10 23.93
N LYS A 151 6.36 9.85 24.88
CA LYS A 151 6.31 9.46 26.30
C LYS A 151 5.34 8.33 26.54
N ALA A 152 4.25 8.29 25.77
CA ALA A 152 3.29 7.19 25.79
C ALA A 152 2.84 6.80 24.39
N ALA A 153 2.49 5.52 24.22
CA ALA A 153 1.89 5.01 22.99
C ALA A 153 0.75 4.04 23.28
N LEU A 154 -0.29 4.08 22.46
CA LEU A 154 -1.45 3.20 22.51
C LEU A 154 -1.61 2.45 21.19
N ILE A 155 -1.67 1.13 21.26
CA ILE A 155 -1.94 0.25 20.12
C ILE A 155 -3.40 -0.20 20.22
N ILE A 156 -4.15 -0.09 19.12
CA ILE A 156 -5.54 -0.55 19.03
C ILE A 156 -5.68 -1.48 17.85
N ASP A 157 -6.21 -2.67 18.09
CA ASP A 157 -6.57 -3.65 17.04
C ASP A 157 -5.44 -4.03 16.06
N SER A 158 -4.20 -4.14 16.53
CA SER A 158 -3.09 -4.57 15.71
C SER A 158 -2.12 -5.47 16.49
N ASP A 159 -1.67 -6.55 15.86
CA ASP A 159 -0.43 -7.25 16.23
C ASP A 159 0.72 -6.55 15.51
N LEU A 160 1.20 -5.46 16.13
CA LEU A 160 2.17 -4.58 15.52
C LEU A 160 3.45 -5.33 15.11
N ALA A 161 3.87 -6.34 15.89
CA ALA A 161 5.06 -7.14 15.61
C ALA A 161 4.90 -7.98 14.31
N GLN A 162 3.70 -8.39 13.98
CA GLN A 162 3.40 -9.15 12.75
C GLN A 162 3.17 -8.21 11.56
N GLU A 163 2.35 -7.19 11.76
CA GLU A 163 1.86 -6.33 10.69
C GLU A 163 2.86 -5.22 10.34
N GLN A 164 3.44 -4.55 11.35
CA GLN A 164 4.29 -3.37 11.24
C GLN A 164 5.62 -3.50 11.99
N PRO A 165 6.51 -4.42 11.56
CA PRO A 165 7.69 -4.80 12.35
C PRO A 165 8.65 -3.66 12.72
N LEU A 166 8.76 -2.61 11.88
CA LEU A 166 9.60 -1.45 12.22
C LEU A 166 8.97 -0.64 13.35
N LEU A 167 7.67 -0.35 13.28
CA LEU A 167 6.98 0.40 14.33
C LEU A 167 7.02 -0.37 15.65
N ALA A 168 6.82 -1.69 15.62
CA ALA A 168 6.99 -2.55 16.80
C ALA A 168 8.42 -2.48 17.36
N PHE A 169 9.44 -2.47 16.50
CA PHE A 169 10.84 -2.31 16.91
C PHE A 169 11.08 -0.93 17.53
N GLN A 170 10.61 0.14 16.90
CA GLN A 170 10.74 1.51 17.42
C GLN A 170 10.07 1.67 18.77
N LEU A 171 8.85 1.15 18.92
CA LEU A 171 8.11 1.21 20.17
C LEU A 171 8.83 0.44 21.31
N ARG A 172 9.31 -0.76 21.01
CA ARG A 172 10.07 -1.56 21.97
C ARG A 172 11.40 -0.88 22.35
N ALA A 173 12.07 -0.26 21.39
CA ALA A 173 13.29 0.51 21.62
C ALA A 173 13.00 1.73 22.50
N ASN A 174 11.91 2.45 22.24
CA ASN A 174 11.43 3.57 23.05
C ASN A 174 11.17 3.14 24.51
N TRP A 175 10.39 2.06 24.70
CA TRP A 175 10.16 1.49 26.03
C TRP A 175 11.47 1.18 26.77
N ARG A 176 12.46 0.61 26.09
CA ARG A 176 13.76 0.23 26.69
C ARG A 176 14.64 1.42 27.03
N HIS A 177 14.75 2.37 26.09
CA HIS A 177 15.71 3.46 26.18
C HIS A 177 15.13 4.68 26.89
N HIS A 178 13.87 5.02 26.65
CA HIS A 178 13.23 6.23 27.14
C HIS A 178 12.17 5.95 28.21
N LYS A 179 11.88 4.67 28.52
CA LYS A 179 10.89 4.24 29.51
C LYS A 179 9.47 4.71 29.16
N ALA A 180 9.16 4.77 27.87
CA ALA A 180 7.81 5.13 27.42
C ALA A 180 6.75 4.18 28.02
N CYS A 181 5.60 4.74 28.40
CA CYS A 181 4.43 3.95 28.76
C CYS A 181 3.79 3.38 27.51
N VAL A 182 3.55 2.07 27.49
CA VAL A 182 2.90 1.41 26.34
C VAL A 182 1.59 0.79 26.79
N TYR A 183 0.53 1.06 26.02
CA TYR A 183 -0.81 0.54 26.21
C TYR A 183 -1.23 -0.26 24.98
N ALA A 184 -2.02 -1.31 25.18
CA ALA A 184 -2.57 -2.10 24.08
C ALA A 184 -4.04 -2.46 24.36
N VAL A 185 -4.91 -2.19 23.39
CA VAL A 185 -6.31 -2.64 23.38
C VAL A 185 -6.47 -3.57 22.19
N THR A 186 -6.56 -4.87 22.45
CA THR A 186 -6.55 -5.90 21.39
C THR A 186 -7.47 -7.06 21.78
N PRO A 187 -8.08 -7.76 20.81
CA PRO A 187 -8.98 -8.88 21.10
C PRO A 187 -8.24 -10.15 21.58
N GLY A 188 -6.96 -10.25 21.27
CA GLY A 188 -6.15 -11.42 21.65
C GLY A 188 -4.74 -11.02 22.11
N PRO A 189 -3.95 -11.98 22.56
CA PRO A 189 -2.58 -11.73 22.99
C PRO A 189 -1.71 -11.29 21.81
N VAL A 190 -0.85 -10.28 22.07
CA VAL A 190 0.13 -9.75 21.13
C VAL A 190 1.52 -9.75 21.74
N ARG A 191 2.56 -9.61 20.94
CA ARG A 191 3.93 -9.61 21.42
C ARG A 191 4.22 -8.42 22.35
N GLU A 192 3.53 -7.34 22.17
CA GLU A 192 3.64 -6.10 22.95
C GLU A 192 3.20 -6.30 24.42
N ASP A 193 2.40 -7.32 24.73
CA ASP A 193 2.00 -7.66 26.11
C ASP A 193 3.19 -7.89 27.05
N ASN A 194 4.37 -8.18 26.52
CA ASN A 194 5.58 -8.36 27.32
C ASN A 194 6.04 -7.05 28.00
N TYR A 195 5.55 -5.89 27.52
CA TYR A 195 5.95 -4.59 28.05
C TYR A 195 4.84 -3.55 28.06
N ALA A 196 3.66 -3.86 27.51
CA ALA A 196 2.49 -2.98 27.50
C ALA A 196 1.54 -3.29 28.65
N ALA A 197 0.82 -2.27 29.12
CA ALA A 197 -0.39 -2.44 29.92
C ALA A 197 -1.55 -2.76 28.96
N SER A 198 -1.90 -4.03 28.87
CA SER A 198 -2.86 -4.52 27.88
C SER A 198 -4.25 -4.71 28.48
N VAL A 199 -5.27 -4.30 27.72
CA VAL A 199 -6.70 -4.55 27.95
C VAL A 199 -7.24 -5.38 26.79
N ARG A 200 -8.03 -6.41 27.10
CA ARG A 200 -8.68 -7.21 26.05
C ARG A 200 -10.05 -6.64 25.75
N ALA A 201 -10.32 -6.44 24.47
CA ALA A 201 -11.62 -6.04 23.96
C ALA A 201 -11.94 -6.87 22.71
N GLU A 202 -13.12 -7.43 22.65
CA GLU A 202 -13.61 -8.05 21.42
C GLU A 202 -13.79 -6.99 20.32
N TRP A 203 -13.79 -7.42 19.06
CA TRP A 203 -14.02 -6.53 17.92
C TRP A 203 -15.35 -5.77 18.07
N GLY A 204 -15.28 -4.43 17.97
CA GLY A 204 -16.42 -3.53 18.16
C GLY A 204 -16.60 -3.00 19.58
N HIS A 205 -15.85 -3.52 20.58
CA HIS A 205 -15.88 -3.09 21.98
C HIS A 205 -14.62 -2.31 22.42
N GLU A 206 -13.83 -1.82 21.46
CA GLU A 206 -12.58 -1.10 21.72
C GLU A 206 -12.79 0.16 22.56
N PHE A 207 -13.89 0.88 22.34
CA PHE A 207 -14.16 2.13 23.04
C PHE A 207 -14.53 1.92 24.52
N GLU A 208 -15.16 0.82 24.86
CA GLU A 208 -15.43 0.46 26.26
C GLU A 208 -14.10 0.19 27.00
N ALA A 209 -13.19 -0.50 26.34
CA ALA A 209 -11.85 -0.73 26.88
C ALA A 209 -11.03 0.57 27.00
N LEU A 210 -11.12 1.46 26.00
CA LEU A 210 -10.47 2.78 26.04
C LEU A 210 -11.01 3.62 27.19
N ASP A 211 -12.33 3.61 27.43
CA ASP A 211 -12.93 4.33 28.55
C ASP A 211 -12.44 3.81 29.90
N SER A 212 -12.21 2.52 30.03
CA SER A 212 -11.68 1.91 31.27
C SER A 212 -10.28 2.38 31.66
N ILE A 213 -9.47 2.82 30.67
CA ILE A 213 -8.10 3.31 30.89
C ILE A 213 -7.97 4.83 30.64
N ARG A 214 -9.06 5.54 30.35
CA ARG A 214 -9.09 6.98 30.03
C ARG A 214 -8.35 7.83 31.04
N GLU A 215 -8.65 7.66 32.34
CA GLU A 215 -8.01 8.42 33.43
C GLU A 215 -6.49 8.21 33.47
N ARG A 216 -6.06 7.00 33.17
CA ARG A 216 -4.64 6.66 33.13
C ARG A 216 -3.95 7.29 31.94
N LEU A 217 -4.56 7.23 30.74
CA LEU A 217 -4.04 7.87 29.53
C LEU A 217 -3.97 9.40 29.66
N GLY A 218 -4.97 10.03 30.29
CA GLY A 218 -5.00 11.48 30.52
C GLY A 218 -3.92 12.00 31.49
N LYS A 219 -3.20 11.12 32.19
CA LYS A 219 -2.06 11.48 33.05
C LYS A 219 -0.73 11.47 32.31
N GLU A 220 -0.69 10.94 31.08
CA GLU A 220 0.53 10.92 30.28
C GLU A 220 0.85 12.32 29.73
N PRO A 221 2.13 12.67 29.52
CA PRO A 221 2.51 13.98 28.99
C PRO A 221 2.08 14.19 27.53
N GLU A 222 2.01 13.13 26.76
CA GLU A 222 1.63 13.07 25.34
C GLU A 222 1.31 11.62 24.96
N LEU A 223 0.63 11.41 23.83
CA LEU A 223 0.25 10.08 23.39
C LEU A 223 0.38 9.94 21.87
N VAL A 224 0.96 8.82 21.41
CA VAL A 224 0.87 8.37 20.02
C VAL A 224 -0.10 7.20 19.95
N ILE A 225 -1.16 7.33 19.16
CA ILE A 225 -2.17 6.28 18.93
C ILE A 225 -1.92 5.62 17.57
N LEU A 226 -1.67 4.30 17.60
CA LEU A 226 -1.53 3.46 16.41
C LEU A 226 -2.75 2.53 16.34
N PHE A 227 -3.52 2.59 15.26
CA PHE A 227 -4.74 1.80 15.14
C PHE A 227 -4.81 1.03 13.82
N GLY A 228 -5.35 -0.19 13.89
CA GLY A 228 -5.50 -1.09 12.75
C GLY A 228 -6.76 -0.81 11.92
N ASP A 229 -6.96 -1.61 10.88
CA ASP A 229 -8.01 -1.46 9.87
C ASP A 229 -9.43 -1.82 10.38
N ALA A 230 -9.58 -2.31 11.61
CA ALA A 230 -10.88 -2.46 12.26
C ALA A 230 -11.47 -1.10 12.68
N ILE A 231 -10.61 -0.12 13.02
CA ILE A 231 -11.03 1.26 13.33
C ILE A 231 -11.14 2.06 12.02
N LYS A 232 -12.37 2.29 11.55
CA LYS A 232 -12.67 2.94 10.27
C LYS A 232 -13.99 3.71 10.33
N GLY A 233 -14.20 4.63 9.38
CA GLY A 233 -15.42 5.48 9.33
C GLY A 233 -15.64 6.25 10.63
N ASP A 234 -16.85 6.20 11.16
CA ASP A 234 -17.20 6.93 12.38
C ASP A 234 -16.41 6.50 13.61
N ALA A 235 -15.87 5.27 13.65
CA ALA A 235 -14.98 4.85 14.72
C ALA A 235 -13.70 5.69 14.77
N ILE A 236 -13.17 6.15 13.62
CA ILE A 236 -12.01 7.07 13.59
C ILE A 236 -12.40 8.43 14.19
N ARG A 237 -13.58 8.98 13.85
CA ARG A 237 -14.05 10.25 14.40
C ARG A 237 -14.23 10.15 15.92
N ARG A 238 -14.80 9.04 16.39
CA ARG A 238 -14.90 8.73 17.83
C ARG A 238 -13.52 8.61 18.49
N LEU A 239 -12.54 7.98 17.82
CA LEU A 239 -11.18 7.86 18.33
C LEU A 239 -10.50 9.22 18.45
N VAL A 240 -10.66 10.10 17.46
CA VAL A 240 -10.14 11.48 17.52
C VAL A 240 -10.81 12.26 18.64
N ALA A 241 -12.14 12.17 18.79
CA ALA A 241 -12.87 12.80 19.92
C ALA A 241 -12.44 12.22 21.28
N PHE A 242 -12.16 10.93 21.36
CA PHE A 242 -11.60 10.32 22.56
C PHE A 242 -10.22 10.93 22.88
N GLY A 243 -9.32 11.04 21.90
CA GLY A 243 -8.02 11.70 22.09
C GLY A 243 -8.14 13.14 22.60
N ASP A 244 -9.07 13.92 22.05
CA ASP A 244 -9.34 15.30 22.51
C ASP A 244 -9.78 15.34 23.97
N SER A 245 -10.57 14.36 24.40
CA SER A 245 -11.07 14.30 25.77
C SER A 245 -9.98 14.04 26.82
N LEU A 246 -8.79 13.59 26.39
CA LEU A 246 -7.66 13.36 27.30
C LEU A 246 -6.97 14.65 27.71
N SER A 247 -7.20 15.77 27.00
CA SER A 247 -6.59 17.08 27.28
C SER A 247 -5.06 17.09 27.28
N ILE A 248 -4.44 16.21 26.50
CA ILE A 248 -3.00 16.08 26.27
C ILE A 248 -2.71 16.12 24.76
N PRO A 249 -1.46 16.40 24.34
CA PRO A 249 -1.08 16.27 22.94
C PRO A 249 -1.24 14.83 22.45
N VAL A 250 -1.97 14.60 21.35
CA VAL A 250 -2.17 13.28 20.74
C VAL A 250 -1.79 13.34 19.27
N LYS A 251 -1.01 12.35 18.83
CA LYS A 251 -0.71 12.10 17.42
C LYS A 251 -1.23 10.73 17.01
N TYR A 252 -1.53 10.57 15.73
CA TYR A 252 -2.17 9.37 15.20
C TYR A 252 -1.35 8.72 14.07
N VAL A 253 -1.42 7.39 14.00
CA VAL A 253 -0.98 6.57 12.87
C VAL A 253 -2.14 5.64 12.49
N CYS A 254 -2.72 5.84 11.30
CA CYS A 254 -3.61 4.86 10.69
C CYS A 254 -2.75 3.78 10.03
N LEU A 255 -2.76 2.58 10.58
CA LEU A 255 -1.97 1.48 10.07
C LEU A 255 -2.54 1.01 8.73
N VAL A 256 -1.71 1.04 7.70
CA VAL A 256 -1.99 0.49 6.37
C VAL A 256 -0.95 -0.57 6.06
N ASP A 257 -1.23 -1.49 5.14
CA ASP A 257 -0.24 -2.47 4.70
C ASP A 257 0.21 -2.18 3.26
N TYR A 258 1.21 -2.91 2.78
CA TYR A 258 1.91 -2.74 1.50
C TYR A 258 2.69 -1.42 1.37
N SER A 259 3.74 -1.48 0.58
CA SER A 259 4.82 -0.48 0.56
C SER A 259 4.36 0.94 0.20
N ASN A 260 3.29 1.10 -0.55
CA ASN A 260 2.76 2.40 -0.98
C ASN A 260 1.22 2.49 -0.90
N SER A 261 0.56 1.78 0.02
CA SER A 261 -0.90 1.91 0.22
C SER A 261 -1.31 3.34 0.56
N ARG A 262 -0.50 4.03 1.38
CA ARG A 262 -0.73 5.44 1.68
C ARG A 262 -0.63 6.29 0.42
N GLY A 263 0.44 6.14 -0.37
CA GLY A 263 0.64 6.88 -1.61
C GLY A 263 -0.41 6.56 -2.68
N ALA A 264 -0.92 5.33 -2.75
CA ALA A 264 -2.00 4.97 -3.66
C ALA A 264 -3.27 5.81 -3.39
N SER A 265 -3.65 5.94 -2.12
CA SER A 265 -4.77 6.80 -1.71
C SER A 265 -4.46 8.28 -1.93
N ASP A 266 -3.28 8.75 -1.52
CA ASP A 266 -2.87 10.15 -1.66
C ASP A 266 -2.82 10.59 -3.14
N MET A 267 -2.47 9.69 -4.06
CA MET A 267 -2.43 9.94 -5.50
C MET A 267 -3.79 9.76 -6.20
N GLY A 268 -4.87 9.52 -5.44
CA GLY A 268 -6.23 9.50 -5.98
C GLY A 268 -6.61 8.23 -6.73
N LEU A 269 -6.06 7.06 -6.38
CA LEU A 269 -6.60 5.78 -6.82
C LEU A 269 -7.87 5.45 -6.03
N LEU A 270 -8.85 6.34 -6.10
CA LEU A 270 -10.12 6.32 -5.37
C LEU A 270 -11.22 6.85 -6.31
N PRO A 271 -12.40 6.20 -6.40
CA PRO A 271 -13.39 6.53 -7.42
C PRO A 271 -13.99 7.94 -7.29
N GLY A 272 -14.10 8.48 -6.07
CA GLY A 272 -14.68 9.80 -5.83
C GLY A 272 -13.66 10.88 -5.48
N LEU A 273 -12.36 10.52 -5.39
CA LEU A 273 -11.34 11.43 -4.92
C LEU A 273 -10.20 11.62 -5.93
N LEU A 274 -9.82 12.86 -6.14
CA LEU A 274 -8.62 13.26 -6.87
C LEU A 274 -7.38 13.19 -5.97
N PRO A 275 -6.16 13.29 -6.52
CA PRO A 275 -4.93 13.40 -5.73
C PRO A 275 -5.04 14.46 -4.63
N GLY A 276 -4.60 14.13 -3.41
CA GLY A 276 -4.72 14.95 -2.22
C GLY A 276 -6.12 15.01 -1.64
N TYR A 277 -6.94 14.00 -1.91
CA TYR A 277 -8.30 13.81 -1.35
C TYR A 277 -9.31 14.92 -1.72
N ARG A 278 -9.11 15.59 -2.83
CA ARG A 278 -10.09 16.54 -3.38
C ARG A 278 -11.23 15.78 -4.04
N SER A 279 -12.44 16.35 -4.01
CA SER A 279 -13.58 15.70 -4.66
C SER A 279 -13.38 15.58 -6.17
N VAL A 280 -13.70 14.43 -6.77
CA VAL A 280 -13.70 14.25 -8.22
C VAL A 280 -14.66 15.22 -8.93
N ARG A 281 -15.72 15.67 -8.25
CA ARG A 281 -16.68 16.65 -8.76
C ARG A 281 -16.05 18.01 -9.06
N GLU A 282 -14.92 18.36 -8.42
CA GLU A 282 -14.17 19.57 -8.72
C GLU A 282 -13.58 19.57 -10.15
N SER A 283 -13.41 18.41 -10.75
CA SER A 283 -12.98 18.25 -12.14
C SER A 283 -14.15 18.05 -13.14
N GLY A 284 -15.38 18.17 -12.69
CA GLY A 284 -16.58 17.96 -13.51
C GLY A 284 -16.90 16.49 -13.76
N LEU A 285 -16.29 15.58 -13.02
CA LEU A 285 -16.56 14.14 -13.11
C LEU A 285 -17.43 13.70 -11.93
N GLU A 286 -18.20 12.64 -12.13
CA GLU A 286 -18.93 11.97 -11.06
C GLU A 286 -18.09 10.84 -10.45
N PRO A 287 -18.32 10.49 -9.17
CA PRO A 287 -17.73 9.32 -8.55
C PRO A 287 -18.01 8.04 -9.36
N GLY A 288 -16.98 7.23 -9.53
CA GLY A 288 -17.07 5.96 -10.25
C GLY A 288 -17.38 4.77 -9.33
N LEU A 289 -17.27 3.56 -9.91
CA LEU A 289 -17.38 2.31 -9.20
C LEU A 289 -16.16 2.10 -8.31
N ASN A 290 -16.37 1.61 -7.08
CA ASN A 290 -15.31 1.18 -6.17
C ASN A 290 -14.80 -0.23 -6.53
N TYR A 291 -13.78 -0.71 -5.81
CA TYR A 291 -13.12 -1.99 -6.05
C TYR A 291 -14.09 -3.17 -6.14
N ASP A 292 -15.05 -3.28 -5.21
CA ASP A 292 -16.01 -4.38 -5.20
C ASP A 292 -17.05 -4.24 -6.30
N GLU A 293 -17.53 -3.02 -6.54
CA GLU A 293 -18.46 -2.71 -7.60
C GLU A 293 -17.84 -2.95 -8.98
N ILE A 294 -16.55 -2.63 -9.18
CA ILE A 294 -15.80 -2.95 -10.42
C ILE A 294 -15.79 -4.47 -10.65
N LEU A 295 -15.51 -5.26 -9.62
CA LEU A 295 -15.43 -6.72 -9.76
C LEU A 295 -16.79 -7.39 -9.92
N ALA A 296 -17.85 -6.79 -9.38
CA ALA A 296 -19.23 -7.26 -9.50
C ALA A 296 -19.94 -6.79 -10.77
N ALA A 297 -19.45 -5.73 -11.44
CA ALA A 297 -20.05 -5.21 -12.66
C ALA A 297 -20.00 -6.25 -13.78
N ASP A 298 -21.10 -6.47 -14.49
CA ASP A 298 -21.22 -7.38 -15.63
C ASP A 298 -21.20 -6.67 -16.99
N ASP A 299 -21.28 -5.34 -16.97
CA ASP A 299 -21.40 -4.46 -18.13
C ASP A 299 -20.09 -3.69 -18.47
N LEU A 300 -18.96 -4.06 -17.87
CA LEU A 300 -17.66 -3.47 -18.22
C LEU A 300 -17.22 -3.93 -19.61
N ASP A 301 -16.75 -2.98 -20.42
CA ASP A 301 -16.13 -3.25 -21.72
C ASP A 301 -14.63 -3.48 -21.63
N ALA A 302 -13.96 -2.83 -20.66
CA ALA A 302 -12.55 -3.06 -20.39
C ALA A 302 -12.20 -2.91 -18.89
N LEU A 303 -11.25 -3.73 -18.45
CA LEU A 303 -10.63 -3.66 -17.12
C LEU A 303 -9.11 -3.66 -17.27
N TRP A 304 -8.46 -2.63 -16.72
CA TRP A 304 -7.00 -2.59 -16.60
C TRP A 304 -6.57 -2.77 -15.15
N VAL A 305 -5.84 -3.83 -14.86
CA VAL A 305 -5.33 -4.16 -13.52
C VAL A 305 -3.83 -3.96 -13.50
N VAL A 306 -3.34 -3.10 -12.62
CA VAL A 306 -1.93 -2.74 -12.48
C VAL A 306 -1.43 -3.18 -11.11
N GLY A 307 -0.49 -4.13 -11.07
CA GLY A 307 0.19 -4.60 -9.87
C GLY A 307 -0.74 -5.07 -8.74
N ALA A 308 -1.84 -5.72 -9.11
CA ALA A 308 -2.84 -6.25 -8.20
C ALA A 308 -3.38 -7.61 -8.70
N ASN A 309 -3.88 -8.44 -7.77
CA ASN A 309 -4.41 -9.76 -8.11
C ASN A 309 -5.83 -9.96 -7.55
N PRO A 310 -6.83 -9.16 -8.01
CA PRO A 310 -8.20 -9.26 -7.50
C PRO A 310 -8.85 -10.62 -7.73
N PHE A 311 -8.55 -11.30 -8.85
CA PHE A 311 -9.18 -12.58 -9.20
C PHE A 311 -8.71 -13.78 -8.37
N SER A 312 -7.73 -13.58 -7.48
CA SER A 312 -7.36 -14.59 -6.48
C SER A 312 -8.41 -14.80 -5.39
N ARG A 313 -9.31 -13.83 -5.21
CA ARG A 313 -10.27 -13.81 -4.10
C ARG A 313 -11.72 -13.65 -4.54
N ILE A 314 -11.96 -13.09 -5.71
CA ILE A 314 -13.28 -12.72 -6.21
C ILE A 314 -13.40 -13.18 -7.67
N ASN A 315 -14.53 -13.76 -8.04
CA ASN A 315 -14.86 -14.01 -9.43
C ASN A 315 -15.25 -12.70 -10.09
N PHE A 316 -14.60 -12.38 -11.21
CA PHE A 316 -14.94 -11.23 -12.03
C PHE A 316 -16.16 -11.53 -12.88
N SER A 317 -17.16 -10.64 -12.85
CA SER A 317 -18.46 -10.87 -13.45
C SER A 317 -18.53 -10.53 -14.93
N ALA A 318 -17.79 -9.51 -15.42
CA ALA A 318 -17.82 -9.08 -16.81
C ALA A 318 -17.06 -10.04 -17.73
N ALA A 319 -17.67 -11.15 -18.08
CA ALA A 319 -17.04 -12.20 -18.91
C ALA A 319 -16.62 -11.73 -20.33
N ARG A 320 -17.15 -10.60 -20.82
CA ARG A 320 -16.86 -10.03 -22.15
C ARG A 320 -15.89 -8.85 -22.10
N ALA A 321 -15.51 -8.38 -20.92
CA ALA A 321 -14.58 -7.28 -20.78
C ALA A 321 -13.22 -7.65 -21.36
N PHE A 322 -12.60 -6.69 -22.06
CA PHE A 322 -11.19 -6.79 -22.46
C PHE A 322 -10.31 -6.53 -21.23
N VAL A 323 -9.60 -7.53 -20.77
CA VAL A 323 -8.79 -7.47 -19.55
C VAL A 323 -7.32 -7.28 -19.89
N VAL A 324 -6.72 -6.23 -19.34
CA VAL A 324 -5.27 -5.99 -19.37
C VAL A 324 -4.71 -6.17 -17.96
N ALA A 325 -3.76 -7.05 -17.78
CA ALA A 325 -3.02 -7.22 -16.53
C ALA A 325 -1.58 -6.73 -16.68
N GLN A 326 -1.13 -5.90 -15.76
CA GLN A 326 0.24 -5.40 -15.69
C GLN A 326 0.82 -5.87 -14.35
N ASP A 327 1.71 -6.86 -14.38
CA ASP A 327 2.16 -7.55 -13.16
C ASP A 327 3.57 -8.12 -13.32
N LEU A 328 4.16 -8.55 -12.20
CA LEU A 328 5.46 -9.22 -12.12
C LEU A 328 5.38 -10.70 -12.51
N PHE A 329 4.24 -11.33 -12.24
CA PHE A 329 4.03 -12.77 -12.34
C PHE A 329 2.73 -13.10 -13.07
N LEU A 330 2.63 -14.32 -13.56
CA LEU A 330 1.40 -14.84 -14.15
C LEU A 330 0.41 -15.25 -13.04
N THR A 331 -0.16 -14.23 -12.38
CA THR A 331 -1.16 -14.37 -11.32
C THR A 331 -2.51 -14.86 -11.84
N GLU A 332 -3.47 -15.14 -10.96
CA GLU A 332 -4.84 -15.54 -11.33
C GLU A 332 -5.49 -14.48 -12.24
N THR A 333 -5.26 -13.21 -11.95
CA THR A 333 -5.71 -12.10 -12.79
C THR A 333 -5.00 -12.10 -14.15
N ALA A 334 -3.68 -12.23 -14.15
CA ALA A 334 -2.90 -12.27 -15.39
C ALA A 334 -3.26 -13.46 -16.28
N ARG A 335 -3.54 -14.64 -15.70
CA ARG A 335 -3.98 -15.82 -16.47
C ARG A 335 -5.32 -15.63 -17.18
N ARG A 336 -6.20 -14.78 -16.67
CA ARG A 336 -7.50 -14.46 -17.28
C ARG A 336 -7.47 -13.26 -18.22
N ALA A 337 -6.36 -12.50 -18.25
CA ALA A 337 -6.23 -11.33 -19.08
C ALA A 337 -6.12 -11.66 -20.57
N ASP A 338 -6.53 -10.73 -21.42
CA ASP A 338 -6.32 -10.77 -22.88
C ASP A 338 -4.92 -10.31 -23.24
N VAL A 339 -4.38 -9.34 -22.46
CA VAL A 339 -3.00 -8.86 -22.60
C VAL A 339 -2.34 -8.83 -21.24
N VAL A 340 -1.11 -9.35 -21.14
CA VAL A 340 -0.28 -9.30 -19.94
C VAL A 340 0.97 -8.49 -20.24
N LEU A 341 1.22 -7.45 -19.45
CA LEU A 341 2.35 -6.54 -19.59
C LEU A 341 3.31 -6.74 -18.40
N PRO A 342 4.54 -7.21 -18.62
CA PRO A 342 5.52 -7.44 -17.56
C PRO A 342 5.94 -6.13 -16.89
N ALA A 343 5.68 -6.01 -15.59
CA ALA A 343 6.05 -4.84 -14.80
C ALA A 343 7.41 -5.03 -14.10
N ALA A 344 8.15 -3.93 -13.93
CA ALA A 344 9.32 -3.87 -13.09
C ALA A 344 8.95 -3.87 -11.61
N SER A 345 9.74 -4.56 -10.78
CA SER A 345 9.59 -4.50 -9.33
C SER A 345 10.03 -3.13 -8.78
N ALA A 346 9.70 -2.85 -7.51
CA ALA A 346 10.18 -1.63 -6.86
C ALA A 346 11.72 -1.58 -6.74
N TYR A 347 12.41 -2.71 -6.77
CA TYR A 347 13.88 -2.74 -6.78
C TYR A 347 14.49 -2.38 -8.16
N GLU A 348 13.72 -2.46 -9.22
CA GLU A 348 14.16 -2.27 -10.62
C GLU A 348 13.79 -0.89 -11.20
N LYS A 349 13.23 0.02 -10.42
CA LYS A 349 12.75 1.33 -10.89
C LYS A 349 13.09 2.49 -9.93
N ASN A 350 13.00 3.71 -10.44
CA ASN A 350 13.10 4.94 -9.66
C ASN A 350 11.71 5.51 -9.38
N GLY A 351 11.59 6.28 -8.32
CA GLY A 351 10.37 7.00 -7.95
C GLY A 351 10.33 7.32 -6.47
N THR A 352 9.13 7.58 -5.97
CA THR A 352 8.89 7.80 -4.55
C THR A 352 7.77 6.90 -4.03
N VAL A 353 7.79 6.64 -2.73
CA VAL A 353 6.69 5.98 -2.00
C VAL A 353 6.38 6.78 -0.74
N THR A 354 5.16 6.63 -0.23
CA THR A 354 4.73 7.25 1.03
C THR A 354 4.44 6.15 2.04
N ASN A 355 5.18 6.15 3.16
CA ASN A 355 5.05 5.13 4.18
C ASN A 355 3.78 5.29 5.05
N VAL A 356 3.57 4.38 5.99
CA VAL A 356 2.42 4.35 6.91
C VAL A 356 2.25 5.65 7.73
N CYS A 357 3.33 6.33 8.04
CA CYS A 357 3.33 7.61 8.77
C CYS A 357 3.17 8.83 7.85
N GLY A 358 2.94 8.64 6.54
CA GLY A 358 2.84 9.73 5.58
C GLY A 358 4.18 10.34 5.19
N GLU A 359 5.30 9.63 5.38
CA GLU A 359 6.62 10.13 5.02
C GLU A 359 6.98 9.69 3.59
N VAL A 360 7.26 10.67 2.73
CA VAL A 360 7.71 10.46 1.36
C VAL A 360 9.18 10.05 1.36
N GLN A 361 9.51 8.99 0.63
CA GLN A 361 10.83 8.41 0.55
C GLN A 361 11.18 8.03 -0.89
N LYS A 362 12.46 8.18 -1.27
CA LYS A 362 12.95 7.84 -2.61
C LYS A 362 13.18 6.36 -2.79
N LEU A 363 12.71 5.84 -3.92
CA LEU A 363 13.13 4.57 -4.50
C LEU A 363 14.27 4.81 -5.48
N SER A 364 15.31 4.00 -5.40
CA SER A 364 16.42 4.01 -6.35
C SER A 364 16.59 2.62 -6.95
N ARG A 365 16.70 2.58 -8.27
CA ARG A 365 16.92 1.36 -9.03
C ARG A 365 18.21 0.66 -8.61
N GLY A 366 18.15 -0.63 -8.31
CA GLY A 366 19.29 -1.51 -8.03
C GLY A 366 19.62 -2.43 -9.21
N PRO A 367 18.94 -3.57 -9.36
CA PRO A 367 19.21 -4.50 -10.45
C PRO A 367 18.68 -4.00 -11.80
N LYS A 368 19.05 -4.70 -12.87
CA LYS A 368 18.48 -4.49 -14.20
C LYS A 368 17.14 -5.22 -14.32
N THR A 369 16.22 -4.64 -15.07
CA THR A 369 14.97 -5.32 -15.45
C THR A 369 15.25 -6.43 -16.45
N MET A 370 14.56 -7.56 -16.28
CA MET A 370 14.67 -8.73 -17.19
C MET A 370 13.57 -8.68 -18.26
N GLY A 371 13.62 -7.70 -19.18
CA GLY A 371 12.62 -7.55 -20.25
C GLY A 371 11.32 -6.84 -19.83
N ALA A 372 11.10 -6.63 -18.54
CA ALA A 372 9.99 -5.84 -18.00
C ALA A 372 10.23 -4.34 -18.17
N LYS A 373 9.17 -3.54 -18.03
CA LYS A 373 9.22 -2.06 -18.01
C LYS A 373 8.63 -1.54 -16.70
N SER A 374 9.06 -0.34 -16.27
CA SER A 374 8.37 0.35 -15.19
C SER A 374 6.91 0.65 -15.57
N ASP A 375 6.04 0.73 -14.58
CA ASP A 375 4.64 1.05 -14.81
C ASP A 375 4.50 2.43 -15.47
N LEU A 376 5.36 3.36 -15.11
CA LEU A 376 5.45 4.68 -15.74
C LEU A 376 5.80 4.59 -17.24
N GLU A 377 6.77 3.73 -17.63
CA GLU A 377 7.11 3.53 -19.05
C GLU A 377 5.95 2.89 -19.81
N ILE A 378 5.24 1.93 -19.21
CA ILE A 378 4.10 1.26 -19.84
C ILE A 378 2.95 2.25 -20.08
N ILE A 379 2.60 3.05 -19.07
CA ILE A 379 1.58 4.10 -19.17
C ILE A 379 1.97 5.10 -20.26
N GLY A 380 3.23 5.53 -20.29
CA GLY A 380 3.73 6.45 -21.32
C GLY A 380 3.71 5.88 -22.73
N LEU A 381 4.02 4.59 -22.90
CA LEU A 381 3.93 3.92 -24.21
C LEU A 381 2.48 3.83 -24.70
N LEU A 382 1.54 3.50 -23.81
CA LEU A 382 0.10 3.47 -24.15
C LEU A 382 -0.41 4.85 -24.52
N ALA A 383 -0.08 5.89 -23.74
CA ALA A 383 -0.47 7.26 -24.04
C ALA A 383 0.05 7.70 -25.42
N LYS A 384 1.34 7.45 -25.68
CA LYS A 384 1.96 7.77 -26.97
C LYS A 384 1.28 7.06 -28.15
N GLU A 385 1.00 5.77 -28.01
CA GLU A 385 0.33 4.97 -29.06
C GLU A 385 -1.10 5.48 -29.33
N MET A 386 -1.81 5.91 -28.27
CA MET A 386 -3.14 6.53 -28.37
C MET A 386 -3.08 8.01 -28.77
N ARG A 387 -1.89 8.61 -28.96
CA ARG A 387 -1.65 10.01 -29.29
C ARG A 387 -2.15 10.99 -28.22
N GLU A 388 -2.04 10.59 -26.97
CA GLU A 388 -2.43 11.38 -25.80
C GLU A 388 -1.18 11.93 -25.07
N ASP A 389 -1.28 13.15 -24.56
CA ASP A 389 -0.21 13.80 -23.82
C ASP A 389 -0.52 13.77 -22.31
N LEU A 390 0.26 13.02 -21.56
CA LEU A 390 0.19 12.98 -20.10
C LEU A 390 1.16 13.94 -19.41
N GLY A 391 1.93 14.71 -20.17
CA GLY A 391 3.01 15.54 -19.64
C GLY A 391 4.31 14.75 -19.40
N PRO A 392 5.10 15.09 -18.38
CA PRO A 392 6.40 14.48 -18.17
C PRO A 392 6.28 13.01 -17.80
N LEU A 393 7.19 12.18 -18.35
CA LEU A 393 7.25 10.73 -18.14
C LEU A 393 8.55 10.28 -17.43
N LYS A 394 9.31 11.23 -16.83
CA LYS A 394 10.46 10.90 -15.97
C LYS A 394 10.03 11.00 -14.51
N PRO A 395 10.40 10.04 -13.65
CA PRO A 395 9.96 10.03 -12.24
C PRO A 395 10.18 11.37 -11.53
N GLU A 396 11.35 11.96 -11.68
CA GLU A 396 11.69 13.25 -11.04
C GLU A 396 10.79 14.39 -11.52
N ALA A 397 10.47 14.42 -12.81
CA ALA A 397 9.64 15.47 -13.39
C ALA A 397 8.15 15.28 -13.01
N VAL A 398 7.68 14.03 -12.96
CA VAL A 398 6.33 13.70 -12.45
C VAL A 398 6.22 14.08 -10.97
N PHE A 399 7.24 13.77 -10.17
CA PHE A 399 7.23 14.14 -8.76
C PHE A 399 7.21 15.68 -8.56
N GLN A 400 7.88 16.44 -9.41
CA GLN A 400 7.76 17.90 -9.40
C GLN A 400 6.34 18.39 -9.75
N GLU A 401 5.61 17.67 -10.62
CA GLU A 401 4.20 17.95 -10.88
C GLU A 401 3.36 17.62 -9.64
N ILE A 402 3.57 16.46 -9.01
CA ILE A 402 2.91 16.05 -7.75
C ILE A 402 3.13 17.12 -6.67
N ARG A 403 4.36 17.58 -6.45
CA ARG A 403 4.65 18.62 -5.45
C ARG A 403 3.87 19.91 -5.66
N ARG A 404 3.57 20.28 -6.90
CA ARG A 404 2.83 21.50 -7.23
C ARG A 404 1.32 21.33 -7.19
N SER A 405 0.82 20.13 -7.45
CA SER A 405 -0.60 19.91 -7.70
C SER A 405 -1.30 19.09 -6.62
N VAL A 406 -0.55 18.31 -5.83
CA VAL A 406 -1.14 17.44 -4.80
C VAL A 406 -0.99 18.10 -3.42
N PRO A 407 -2.08 18.47 -2.76
CA PRO A 407 -2.03 19.03 -1.41
C PRO A 407 -1.21 18.15 -0.44
N GLY A 408 -0.37 18.79 0.34
CA GLY A 408 0.50 18.13 1.32
C GLY A 408 1.82 17.57 0.77
N TYR A 409 2.00 17.50 -0.56
CA TYR A 409 3.21 16.96 -1.19
C TYR A 409 4.26 18.02 -1.55
N ASP A 410 4.08 19.29 -1.18
CA ASP A 410 5.16 20.29 -1.32
C ASP A 410 6.26 20.07 -0.26
N VAL A 411 6.88 18.91 -0.32
CA VAL A 411 7.94 18.48 0.59
C VAL A 411 9.32 18.96 0.11
N PRO A 412 10.30 19.18 1.01
CA PRO A 412 11.68 19.52 0.64
C PRO A 412 12.31 18.45 -0.25
N PHE A 413 12.30 18.67 -1.57
CA PHE A 413 12.77 17.69 -2.56
C PHE A 413 14.21 17.25 -2.34
N ALA A 414 15.10 18.19 -1.98
CA ALA A 414 16.51 17.87 -1.71
C ALA A 414 16.68 16.83 -0.59
N VAL A 415 15.82 16.84 0.42
CA VAL A 415 15.86 15.86 1.51
C VAL A 415 15.41 14.49 1.01
N VAL A 416 14.32 14.43 0.24
CA VAL A 416 13.84 13.18 -0.37
C VAL A 416 14.89 12.64 -1.36
N GLU A 417 15.48 13.51 -2.18
CA GLU A 417 16.48 13.14 -3.20
C GLU A 417 17.74 12.53 -2.58
N THR A 418 18.16 13.02 -1.43
CA THR A 418 19.30 12.47 -0.68
C THR A 418 18.97 11.25 0.16
N GLY A 419 17.76 10.73 0.08
CA GLY A 419 17.31 9.50 0.75
C GLY A 419 16.74 9.72 2.15
N GLY A 420 16.41 10.97 2.51
CA GLY A 420 15.64 11.29 3.72
C GLY A 420 14.16 10.95 3.57
N ALA A 421 13.46 10.86 4.69
CA ALA A 421 12.01 10.74 4.76
C ALA A 421 11.42 12.08 5.19
N VAL A 422 10.38 12.55 4.49
CA VAL A 422 9.72 13.82 4.77
C VAL A 422 8.23 13.60 4.87
N GLN A 423 7.66 13.92 6.03
CA GLN A 423 6.22 13.78 6.25
C GLN A 423 5.44 14.78 5.40
N THR A 424 4.39 14.30 4.74
CA THR A 424 3.43 15.14 4.04
C THR A 424 2.67 16.00 5.06
N ALA A 425 2.46 17.28 4.72
CA ALA A 425 1.60 18.12 5.53
C ALA A 425 0.13 17.70 5.36
N PRO A 426 -0.71 17.79 6.40
CA PRO A 426 -2.15 17.71 6.22
C PRO A 426 -2.58 18.74 5.18
N ALA A 427 -3.45 18.36 4.26
CA ALA A 427 -3.97 19.29 3.26
C ALA A 427 -4.61 20.49 3.95
N ASN A 428 -4.19 21.71 3.59
CA ASN A 428 -4.81 22.94 4.05
C ASN A 428 -6.23 23.15 3.47
N GLY A 429 -6.75 22.17 2.75
CA GLY A 429 -8.06 22.15 2.10
C GLY A 429 -8.99 21.13 2.72
N ARG A 430 -10.27 21.24 2.39
CA ARG A 430 -11.28 20.28 2.81
C ARG A 430 -10.99 18.92 2.17
N VAL A 431 -10.69 17.92 2.98
CA VAL A 431 -10.63 16.53 2.56
C VAL A 431 -12.07 16.12 2.20
N ALA A 432 -12.31 15.71 0.98
CA ALA A 432 -13.57 15.09 0.62
C ALA A 432 -13.51 13.60 1.01
N ILE A 433 -14.62 13.06 1.50
CA ILE A 433 -14.70 11.68 1.94
C ILE A 433 -15.69 10.93 1.07
N GLU A 434 -15.32 9.73 0.73
CA GLU A 434 -16.27 8.69 0.37
C GLU A 434 -16.55 7.86 1.61
N ASP A 435 -17.72 7.98 2.18
CA ASP A 435 -18.10 7.27 3.40
C ASP A 435 -18.51 5.82 3.09
N LYS A 436 -17.51 5.01 2.74
CA LYS A 436 -17.64 3.56 2.49
C LYS A 436 -16.55 2.81 3.26
N PRO A 437 -16.59 2.84 4.61
CA PRO A 437 -15.54 2.24 5.43
C PRO A 437 -15.46 0.72 5.29
N GLU A 438 -16.51 0.05 4.84
CA GLU A 438 -16.55 -1.38 4.56
C GLU A 438 -15.56 -1.84 3.48
N LEU A 439 -15.11 -0.92 2.62
CA LEU A 439 -14.07 -1.21 1.60
C LEU A 439 -12.68 -1.38 2.21
N VAL A 440 -12.45 -0.88 3.44
CA VAL A 440 -11.18 -1.07 4.15
C VAL A 440 -11.12 -2.50 4.68
N ARG A 441 -10.12 -3.25 4.23
CA ARG A 441 -9.94 -4.66 4.56
C ARG A 441 -8.52 -4.99 4.95
N SER A 442 -8.36 -5.95 5.84
CA SER A 442 -7.06 -6.50 6.19
C SER A 442 -6.32 -7.02 4.96
N ALA A 443 -5.04 -6.70 4.84
CA ALA A 443 -4.15 -7.34 3.89
C ALA A 443 -3.90 -8.82 4.23
N ARG A 444 -4.14 -9.22 5.48
CA ARG A 444 -3.85 -10.56 6.03
C ARG A 444 -2.38 -10.92 5.98
N ASN A 445 -1.50 -9.93 5.90
CA ASN A 445 -0.06 -10.16 5.94
C ASN A 445 0.42 -10.27 7.37
N THR A 446 1.45 -11.10 7.54
CA THR A 446 2.17 -11.30 8.80
C THR A 446 3.66 -10.97 8.60
N LEU A 447 4.48 -11.23 9.61
CA LEU A 447 5.93 -11.12 9.49
C LEU A 447 6.52 -11.99 8.37
N PHE A 448 5.85 -13.09 8.01
CA PHE A 448 6.34 -14.07 7.03
C PHE A 448 5.51 -14.11 5.75
N THR A 449 4.42 -13.35 5.65
CA THR A 449 3.59 -13.28 4.43
C THR A 449 3.58 -11.86 3.87
N SER A 450 3.45 -11.72 2.56
CA SER A 450 3.45 -10.42 1.86
C SER A 450 2.72 -10.51 0.52
N GLY A 451 1.45 -10.88 0.55
CA GLY A 451 0.61 -10.98 -0.64
C GLY A 451 1.28 -11.74 -1.79
N THR A 452 1.15 -11.23 -3.00
CA THR A 452 1.76 -11.84 -4.21
C THR A 452 3.29 -11.95 -4.11
N LEU A 453 3.99 -10.93 -3.59
CA LEU A 453 5.45 -10.97 -3.47
C LEU A 453 5.93 -12.09 -2.54
N GLY A 454 5.23 -12.32 -1.43
CA GLY A 454 5.55 -13.40 -0.50
C GLY A 454 5.35 -14.79 -1.12
N ARG A 455 4.33 -14.97 -1.96
CA ARG A 455 4.07 -16.25 -2.67
C ARG A 455 5.25 -16.68 -3.56
N PHE A 456 5.97 -15.73 -4.12
CA PHE A 456 7.13 -15.98 -4.98
C PHE A 456 8.48 -15.81 -4.27
N SER A 457 8.48 -15.69 -2.94
CA SER A 457 9.71 -15.71 -2.13
C SER A 457 9.93 -17.11 -1.56
N ASN A 458 10.90 -17.83 -2.09
CA ASN A 458 11.28 -19.15 -1.60
C ASN A 458 11.71 -19.10 -0.13
N MET A 459 12.36 -18.00 0.28
CA MET A 459 12.80 -17.82 1.66
C MET A 459 11.61 -17.72 2.62
N LEU A 460 10.58 -16.93 2.29
CA LEU A 460 9.38 -16.82 3.14
C LEU A 460 8.61 -18.14 3.18
N ASN A 461 8.44 -18.78 2.03
CA ASN A 461 7.72 -20.05 1.93
C ASN A 461 8.43 -21.15 2.74
N SER A 462 9.76 -21.22 2.71
CA SER A 462 10.50 -22.22 3.50
C SER A 462 10.30 -22.04 5.01
N VAL A 463 10.12 -20.81 5.50
CA VAL A 463 9.82 -20.53 6.93
C VAL A 463 8.38 -20.93 7.26
N ILE A 464 7.43 -20.68 6.37
CA ILE A 464 6.01 -21.04 6.57
C ILE A 464 5.83 -22.56 6.57
N GLU A 465 6.50 -23.26 5.66
CA GLU A 465 6.45 -24.73 5.55
C GLU A 465 7.15 -25.44 6.72
N ASN A 466 8.17 -24.79 7.30
CA ASN A 466 8.95 -25.33 8.40
C ASN A 466 8.87 -24.40 9.63
N PRO A 467 7.69 -24.22 10.24
CA PRO A 467 7.54 -23.39 11.41
C PRO A 467 8.30 -24.04 12.56
N GLY A 468 9.50 -23.57 12.84
CA GLY A 468 10.29 -24.02 13.98
C GLY A 468 9.59 -23.77 15.31
N GLU A 469 10.07 -24.41 16.40
CA GLU A 469 9.51 -24.29 17.75
C GLU A 469 9.50 -22.85 18.28
N LEU A 470 10.31 -21.94 17.72
CA LEU A 470 10.41 -20.52 18.08
C LEU A 470 9.07 -19.74 17.98
N TYR A 471 8.11 -20.23 17.19
CA TYR A 471 6.80 -19.60 17.00
C TYR A 471 5.65 -20.37 17.65
N ARG A 472 5.93 -21.46 18.34
CA ARG A 472 4.94 -22.28 19.03
C ARG A 472 4.77 -21.89 20.51
N ASP A 473 4.89 -20.62 20.86
CA ASP A 473 4.42 -20.21 22.19
C ASP A 473 2.88 -20.20 22.16
N PRO A 474 2.19 -21.17 22.78
CA PRO A 474 0.73 -21.26 22.76
C PRO A 474 0.07 -20.06 23.48
N LYS A 475 0.83 -19.26 24.20
CA LYS A 475 0.39 -18.04 24.89
C LYS A 475 0.48 -16.78 24.00
N LYS A 476 1.08 -16.88 22.80
CA LYS A 476 1.40 -15.76 21.94
C LYS A 476 1.04 -16.05 20.48
N GLN A 477 -0.16 -16.56 20.23
CA GLN A 477 -0.65 -16.73 18.88
C GLN A 477 -0.85 -15.35 18.22
N PRO A 478 -0.57 -15.21 16.91
CA PRO A 478 -0.87 -13.99 16.18
C PRO A 478 -2.33 -13.60 16.30
N LEU A 479 -2.60 -12.31 16.29
CA LEU A 479 -3.95 -11.79 16.32
C LEU A 479 -4.72 -12.26 15.09
N MET A 480 -5.68 -13.14 15.28
CA MET A 480 -6.52 -13.67 14.21
C MET A 480 -7.87 -12.97 14.24
N ARG A 481 -8.22 -12.29 13.16
CA ARG A 481 -9.51 -11.62 13.02
C ARG A 481 -10.60 -12.61 12.68
N PRO A 482 -11.84 -12.44 13.19
CA PRO A 482 -12.98 -13.21 12.73
C PRO A 482 -13.10 -13.13 11.20
N GLY A 483 -13.22 -14.28 10.54
CA GLY A 483 -13.26 -14.36 9.08
C GLY A 483 -11.91 -14.20 8.36
N SER A 484 -10.77 -13.99 9.07
CA SER A 484 -9.46 -14.15 8.49
C SER A 484 -9.22 -15.63 8.24
N VAL A 485 -9.30 -16.06 6.99
CA VAL A 485 -8.80 -17.38 6.59
C VAL A 485 -7.29 -17.30 6.67
N GLN A 486 -6.63 -18.26 7.34
CA GLN A 486 -5.21 -18.49 7.07
C GLN A 486 -5.09 -18.59 5.56
N LEU A 487 -4.18 -17.79 4.97
CA LEU A 487 -3.81 -18.04 3.59
C LEU A 487 -3.24 -19.45 3.58
N GLU A 488 -4.08 -20.43 3.22
CA GLU A 488 -3.53 -21.65 2.71
C GLU A 488 -2.63 -21.21 1.58
N THR A 489 -1.33 -21.40 1.76
CA THR A 489 -0.39 -21.35 0.67
C THR A 489 -0.93 -22.35 -0.32
N SER A 490 -1.62 -21.87 -1.36
CA SER A 490 -2.01 -22.75 -2.45
C SER A 490 -0.69 -23.32 -2.95
N ARG A 491 -0.39 -24.55 -2.53
CA ARG A 491 0.67 -25.33 -3.12
C ARG A 491 0.43 -25.25 -4.60
N HIS A 492 1.45 -24.90 -5.34
CA HIS A 492 1.44 -25.15 -6.77
C HIS A 492 1.15 -26.65 -6.91
N ASP A 493 -0.08 -26.98 -7.27
CA ASP A 493 -0.33 -28.29 -7.86
C ASP A 493 0.58 -28.38 -9.07
N LYS A 494 1.40 -29.42 -9.05
CA LYS A 494 2.43 -29.71 -10.04
C LYS A 494 1.84 -29.82 -11.45
#